data_f33b331f99f401cc58a0010492eaa587
#
_entry.id   f33b331f99f401cc58a0010492eaa587
#
_cell.length_a   1.000
_cell.length_b   1.000
_cell.length_c   1.000
_cell.angle_alpha   90.00
_cell.angle_beta   90.00
_cell.angle_gamma   90.00
#
_symmetry.space_group_name_H-M   'P 1'
#
loop_
_entity.id
_entity.type
_entity.pdbx_description
1 polymer ?
#
loop_
_entity_poly.entity_id
_entity_poly.type
_entity_poly.pdbx_seq_one_letter_code
_entity_poly.pdbx_strand_id
1 'polypeptide(L)'
;MERLKQLRLNTRWVSTVASIWIQCTSGSLYTFSIYSPALKTTQHYDQSTLDTVSVFKDIGANTGTLSGVLYTYSTSDHSSHHPRQQRLTRFLGPWVVLLVGAIQCFAGYFLMWASVVGLIPRPPVPVMCLFMLFAAHGMTFFNTADVVTSVRNFPTYSGTAVGIMKVLSYSP
;
A
#
# COMPACT_ATOMS: atom_id res chain seq x y z
N MET A 1 -29.85 -22.96 1.96
CA MET A 1 -29.53 -21.82 1.07
C MET A 1 -29.29 -20.52 1.86
N GLU A 2 -30.09 -20.23 2.88
CA GLU A 2 -29.94 -19.03 3.75
C GLU A 2 -28.58 -18.92 4.46
N ARG A 3 -28.07 -19.99 5.05
CA ARG A 3 -26.75 -19.99 5.73
C ARG A 3 -25.59 -19.62 4.79
N LEU A 4 -25.61 -20.05 3.54
CA LEU A 4 -24.57 -19.71 2.56
C LEU A 4 -24.65 -18.23 2.14
N LYS A 5 -25.84 -17.66 2.06
CA LYS A 5 -26.04 -16.23 1.83
C LYS A 5 -25.51 -15.39 2.99
N GLN A 6 -25.81 -15.78 4.24
CA GLN A 6 -25.32 -15.09 5.43
C GLN A 6 -23.81 -15.18 5.56
N LEU A 7 -23.18 -16.34 5.28
CA LEU A 7 -21.73 -16.48 5.27
C LEU A 7 -21.08 -15.59 4.22
N ARG A 8 -21.64 -15.51 3.01
CA ARG A 8 -21.13 -14.61 1.96
C ARG A 8 -21.29 -13.12 2.32
N LEU A 9 -22.38 -12.73 2.95
CA LEU A 9 -22.58 -11.37 3.41
C LEU A 9 -21.59 -11.03 4.53
N ASN A 10 -21.43 -11.90 5.52
CA ASN A 10 -20.44 -11.70 6.59
C ASN A 10 -19.02 -11.56 6.03
N THR A 11 -18.63 -12.42 5.08
CA THR A 11 -17.29 -12.34 4.47
C THR A 11 -17.07 -11.02 3.73
N ARG A 12 -18.07 -10.51 3.01
CA ARG A 12 -17.99 -9.22 2.32
C ARG A 12 -17.81 -8.05 3.29
N TRP A 13 -18.60 -8.03 4.36
CA TRP A 13 -18.51 -6.98 5.38
C TRP A 13 -17.18 -7.04 6.12
N VAL A 14 -16.74 -8.23 6.52
CA VAL A 14 -15.44 -8.41 7.21
C VAL A 14 -14.28 -7.95 6.31
N SER A 15 -14.29 -8.33 5.03
CA SER A 15 -13.22 -7.88 4.12
C SER A 15 -13.25 -6.36 3.89
N THR A 16 -14.42 -5.76 3.84
CA THR A 16 -14.55 -4.29 3.68
C THR A 16 -14.08 -3.55 4.93
N VAL A 17 -14.43 -4.03 6.13
CA VAL A 17 -13.93 -3.45 7.39
C VAL A 17 -12.40 -3.59 7.47
N ALA A 18 -11.86 -4.73 7.08
CA ALA A 18 -10.42 -4.93 7.02
C ALA A 18 -9.75 -3.97 6.04
N SER A 19 -10.33 -3.78 4.85
CA SER A 19 -9.82 -2.81 3.87
C SER A 19 -9.88 -1.37 4.39
N ILE A 20 -10.97 -0.98 5.08
CA ILE A 20 -11.07 0.33 5.73
C ILE A 20 -9.96 0.51 6.76
N TRP A 21 -9.71 -0.51 7.59
CA TRP A 21 -8.66 -0.48 8.59
C TRP A 21 -7.26 -0.33 7.98
N ILE A 22 -6.97 -1.09 6.94
CA ILE A 22 -5.72 -0.98 6.18
C ILE A 22 -5.58 0.42 5.59
N GLN A 23 -6.65 0.98 5.04
CA GLN A 23 -6.63 2.29 4.42
C GLN A 23 -6.39 3.42 5.44
N CYS A 24 -6.97 3.32 6.64
CA CYS A 24 -6.69 4.25 7.74
C CYS A 24 -5.21 4.22 8.15
N THR A 25 -4.59 3.03 8.21
CA THR A 25 -3.17 2.91 8.54
C THR A 25 -2.27 3.36 7.39
N SER A 26 -2.72 3.25 6.15
CA SER A 26 -2.00 3.71 4.95
C SER A 26 -1.89 5.23 4.83
N GLY A 27 -2.69 5.99 5.60
CA GLY A 27 -2.61 7.45 5.70
C GLY A 27 -1.27 8.00 6.18
N SER A 28 -0.36 7.15 6.66
CA SER A 28 0.99 7.53 7.13
C SER A 28 1.85 8.26 6.10
N LEU A 29 1.55 8.16 4.79
CA LEU A 29 2.21 8.95 3.75
C LEU A 29 2.01 10.47 3.94
N TYR A 30 0.87 10.87 4.49
CA TYR A 30 0.53 12.27 4.74
C TYR A 30 1.18 12.82 6.01
N THR A 31 1.74 11.95 6.85
CA THR A 31 2.44 12.34 8.08
C THR A 31 3.92 12.72 7.85
N PHE A 32 4.34 12.94 6.60
CA PHE A 32 5.71 13.36 6.27
C PHE A 32 6.15 14.61 7.05
N SER A 33 5.22 15.54 7.28
CA SER A 33 5.46 16.73 8.08
C SER A 33 5.85 16.45 9.54
N ILE A 34 5.43 15.30 10.09
CA ILE A 34 5.71 14.93 11.48
C ILE A 34 7.16 14.48 11.65
N TYR A 35 7.71 13.72 10.69
CA TYR A 35 9.08 13.20 10.80
C TYR A 35 10.12 13.97 9.97
N SER A 36 9.69 14.87 9.09
CA SER A 36 10.61 15.73 8.33
C SER A 36 11.51 16.61 9.22
N PRO A 37 11.06 17.16 10.37
CA PRO A 37 11.95 17.87 11.28
C PRO A 37 13.05 16.97 11.88
N ALA A 38 12.73 15.70 12.17
CA ALA A 38 13.73 14.74 12.64
C ALA A 38 14.80 14.46 11.57
N LEU A 39 14.39 14.29 10.32
CA LEU A 39 15.32 14.16 9.18
C LEU A 39 16.20 15.40 9.04
N LYS A 40 15.63 16.60 9.21
CA LYS A 40 16.36 17.86 9.13
C LYS A 40 17.45 17.97 10.20
N THR A 41 17.12 17.60 11.44
CA THR A 41 18.06 17.71 12.57
C THR A 41 19.12 16.61 12.57
N THR A 42 18.73 15.35 12.30
CA THR A 42 19.65 14.20 12.39
C THR A 42 20.53 14.06 11.14
N GLN A 43 20.00 14.37 9.96
CA GLN A 43 20.73 14.26 8.71
C GLN A 43 21.34 15.61 8.24
N HIS A 44 21.04 16.71 8.95
CA HIS A 44 21.44 18.07 8.58
C HIS A 44 21.01 18.46 7.16
N TYR A 45 19.78 18.05 6.77
CA TYR A 45 19.22 18.41 5.49
C TYR A 45 18.69 19.84 5.51
N ASP A 46 18.91 20.55 4.41
CA ASP A 46 18.25 21.83 4.15
C ASP A 46 16.82 21.61 3.64
N GLN A 47 16.06 22.68 3.51
CA GLN A 47 14.68 22.60 3.05
C GLN A 47 14.56 22.06 1.63
N SER A 48 15.48 22.43 0.74
CA SER A 48 15.51 21.98 -0.65
C SER A 48 15.71 20.45 -0.75
N THR A 49 16.55 19.89 0.11
CA THR A 49 16.75 18.43 0.20
C THR A 49 15.50 17.71 0.69
N LEU A 50 14.82 18.26 1.70
CA LEU A 50 13.55 17.69 2.19
C LEU A 50 12.45 17.74 1.12
N ASP A 51 12.37 18.83 0.38
CA ASP A 51 11.44 18.98 -0.72
C ASP A 51 11.72 17.93 -1.82
N THR A 52 13.00 17.68 -2.12
CA THR A 52 13.41 16.63 -3.05
C THR A 52 12.96 15.24 -2.56
N VAL A 53 13.19 14.91 -1.29
CA VAL A 53 12.72 13.63 -0.71
C VAL A 53 11.19 13.51 -0.79
N SER A 54 10.46 14.62 -0.57
CA SER A 54 9.00 14.65 -0.71
C SER A 54 8.54 14.40 -2.15
N VAL A 55 9.23 14.95 -3.14
CA VAL A 55 8.94 14.69 -4.57
C VAL A 55 9.10 13.20 -4.89
N PHE A 56 10.15 12.54 -4.41
CA PHE A 56 10.33 11.09 -4.60
C PHE A 56 9.26 10.28 -3.88
N LYS A 57 8.78 10.71 -2.71
CA LYS A 57 7.60 10.15 -2.05
C LYS A 57 6.37 10.20 -2.97
N ASP A 58 6.10 11.35 -3.56
CA ASP A 58 4.93 11.54 -4.40
C ASP A 58 5.03 10.73 -5.71
N ILE A 59 6.22 10.63 -6.29
CA ILE A 59 6.48 9.73 -7.42
C ILE A 59 6.18 8.28 -7.04
N GLY A 60 6.69 7.80 -5.89
CA GLY A 60 6.43 6.46 -5.40
C GLY A 60 4.93 6.20 -5.18
N ALA A 61 4.23 7.12 -4.54
CA ALA A 61 2.81 7.02 -4.24
C ALA A 61 1.92 7.01 -5.49
N ASN A 62 2.37 7.59 -6.61
CA ASN A 62 1.61 7.65 -7.85
C ASN A 62 1.97 6.55 -8.86
N THR A 63 3.04 5.79 -8.63
CA THR A 63 3.48 4.72 -9.54
C THR A 63 2.75 3.40 -9.22
N GLY A 64 1.42 3.40 -9.37
CA GLY A 64 0.56 2.25 -9.02
C GLY A 64 0.41 1.17 -10.10
N THR A 65 1.08 1.29 -11.25
CA THR A 65 0.96 0.32 -12.36
C THR A 65 1.40 -1.08 -11.99
N LEU A 66 2.50 -1.22 -11.26
CA LEU A 66 3.00 -2.52 -10.80
C LEU A 66 2.03 -3.21 -9.83
N SER A 67 1.41 -2.48 -8.92
CA SER A 67 0.41 -3.03 -8.01
C SER A 67 -0.84 -3.52 -8.76
N GLY A 68 -1.28 -2.79 -9.79
CA GLY A 68 -2.39 -3.18 -10.65
C GLY A 68 -2.09 -4.45 -11.44
N VAL A 69 -0.91 -4.54 -12.05
CA VAL A 69 -0.47 -5.73 -12.79
C VAL A 69 -0.38 -6.94 -11.85
N LEU A 70 0.26 -6.78 -10.69
CA LEU A 70 0.36 -7.87 -9.71
C LEU A 70 -1.01 -8.30 -9.21
N TYR A 71 -1.92 -7.35 -8.95
CA TYR A 71 -3.29 -7.65 -8.55
C TYR A 71 -4.03 -8.45 -9.63
N THR A 72 -3.95 -8.01 -10.89
CA THR A 72 -4.57 -8.70 -12.01
C THR A 72 -4.00 -10.12 -12.14
N TYR A 73 -2.68 -10.27 -12.10
CA TYR A 73 -2.04 -11.57 -12.18
C TYR A 73 -2.44 -12.52 -11.03
N SER A 74 -2.48 -12.00 -9.80
CA SER A 74 -2.83 -12.81 -8.62
C SER A 74 -4.31 -13.17 -8.52
N THR A 75 -5.19 -12.41 -9.19
CA THR A 75 -6.65 -12.63 -9.16
C THR A 75 -7.24 -13.11 -10.49
N SER A 76 -6.45 -13.18 -11.56
CA SER A 76 -6.91 -13.72 -12.84
C SER A 76 -7.20 -15.20 -12.70
N ASP A 77 -8.50 -15.56 -12.83
CA ASP A 77 -8.92 -16.91 -13.13
C ASP A 77 -8.49 -17.23 -14.58
N HIS A 78 -7.20 -17.52 -14.74
CA HIS A 78 -6.73 -18.04 -16.00
C HIS A 78 -7.34 -19.43 -16.17
N SER A 79 -8.34 -19.52 -17.05
CA SER A 79 -8.78 -20.75 -17.71
C SER A 79 -7.66 -21.34 -18.58
N SER A 80 -6.45 -21.41 -18.02
CA SER A 80 -5.32 -22.07 -18.65
C SER A 80 -5.38 -23.56 -18.33
N HIS A 81 -5.41 -24.38 -19.37
CA HIS A 81 -5.49 -25.85 -19.36
C HIS A 81 -4.33 -26.56 -18.61
N HIS A 82 -3.48 -25.83 -17.86
CA HIS A 82 -2.38 -26.43 -17.12
C HIS A 82 -2.69 -26.58 -15.60
N PRO A 83 -2.81 -27.83 -15.11
CA PRO A 83 -3.19 -28.10 -13.70
C PRO A 83 -2.16 -27.60 -12.67
N ARG A 84 -0.92 -27.37 -13.03
CA ARG A 84 0.12 -26.80 -12.16
C ARG A 84 -0.08 -25.29 -11.90
N GLN A 85 -0.57 -24.57 -12.91
CA GLN A 85 -0.81 -23.13 -12.83
C GLN A 85 -2.07 -22.83 -12.04
N GLN A 86 -3.09 -23.69 -12.14
CA GLN A 86 -4.32 -23.61 -11.34
C GLN A 86 -4.09 -23.76 -9.82
N ARG A 87 -3.08 -24.52 -9.40
CA ARG A 87 -2.74 -24.62 -7.96
C ARG A 87 -2.08 -23.35 -7.44
N LEU A 88 -1.19 -22.73 -8.21
CA LEU A 88 -0.50 -21.50 -7.82
C LEU A 88 -1.48 -20.31 -7.73
N THR A 89 -2.37 -20.14 -8.71
CA THR A 89 -3.37 -19.05 -8.71
C THR A 89 -4.42 -19.21 -7.62
N ARG A 90 -4.70 -20.43 -7.17
CA ARG A 90 -5.62 -20.71 -6.06
C ARG A 90 -5.06 -20.24 -4.70
N PHE A 91 -3.73 -20.20 -4.56
CA PHE A 91 -3.05 -19.67 -3.39
C PHE A 91 -2.67 -18.19 -3.53
N LEU A 92 -2.66 -17.65 -4.75
CA LEU A 92 -2.37 -16.26 -5.06
C LEU A 92 -3.69 -15.47 -5.04
N GLY A 93 -4.04 -14.93 -3.88
CA GLY A 93 -5.20 -14.05 -3.71
C GLY A 93 -4.78 -12.59 -3.51
N PRO A 94 -5.72 -11.68 -3.27
CA PRO A 94 -5.45 -10.27 -2.98
C PRO A 94 -4.45 -10.05 -1.83
N TRP A 95 -4.33 -11.04 -0.93
CA TRP A 95 -3.41 -11.00 0.20
C TRP A 95 -1.93 -10.97 -0.21
N VAL A 96 -1.58 -11.53 -1.38
CA VAL A 96 -0.20 -11.50 -1.89
C VAL A 96 0.20 -10.06 -2.23
N VAL A 97 -0.72 -9.31 -2.82
CA VAL A 97 -0.51 -7.89 -3.13
C VAL A 97 -0.28 -7.09 -1.86
N LEU A 98 -1.10 -7.35 -0.83
CA LEU A 98 -0.93 -6.74 0.49
C LEU A 98 0.40 -7.12 1.15
N LEU A 99 0.81 -8.39 1.05
CA LEU A 99 2.07 -8.87 1.61
C LEU A 99 3.28 -8.20 0.93
N VAL A 100 3.29 -8.12 -0.39
CA VAL A 100 4.35 -7.43 -1.15
C VAL A 100 4.41 -5.96 -0.75
N GLY A 101 3.26 -5.28 -0.68
CA GLY A 101 3.17 -3.91 -0.20
C GLY A 101 3.71 -3.74 1.21
N ALA A 102 3.37 -4.65 2.13
CA ALA A 102 3.82 -4.62 3.52
C ALA A 102 5.34 -4.78 3.65
N ILE A 103 5.93 -5.75 2.95
CA ILE A 103 7.37 -5.98 2.96
C ILE A 103 8.10 -4.74 2.40
N GLN A 104 7.62 -4.20 1.29
CA GLN A 104 8.23 -3.06 0.64
C GLN A 104 8.13 -1.78 1.50
N CYS A 105 6.96 -1.51 2.04
CA CYS A 105 6.71 -0.40 2.93
C CYS A 105 7.57 -0.50 4.20
N PHE A 106 7.59 -1.67 4.83
CA PHE A 106 8.41 -1.92 6.01
C PHE A 106 9.90 -1.71 5.70
N ALA A 107 10.41 -2.26 4.61
CA ALA A 107 11.80 -2.10 4.22
C ALA A 107 12.18 -0.61 4.03
N GLY A 108 11.35 0.16 3.32
CA GLY A 108 11.60 1.58 3.09
C GLY A 108 11.63 2.40 4.39
N TYR A 109 10.60 2.27 5.23
CA TYR A 109 10.55 3.00 6.51
C TYR A 109 11.58 2.51 7.52
N PHE A 110 11.87 1.21 7.56
CA PHE A 110 12.90 0.67 8.43
C PHE A 110 14.29 1.20 8.10
N LEU A 111 14.63 1.28 6.81
CA LEU A 111 15.92 1.83 6.37
C LEU A 111 16.02 3.34 6.68
N MET A 112 14.92 4.09 6.51
CA MET A 112 14.86 5.48 6.93
C MET A 112 15.05 5.63 8.43
N TRP A 113 14.34 4.85 9.23
CA TRP A 113 14.47 4.86 10.69
C TRP A 113 15.88 4.50 11.12
N ALA A 114 16.48 3.46 10.55
CA ALA A 114 17.85 3.04 10.85
C ALA A 114 18.88 4.14 10.54
N SER A 115 18.62 4.94 9.50
CA SER A 115 19.46 6.10 9.17
C SER A 115 19.29 7.24 10.17
N VAL A 116 18.08 7.49 10.66
CA VAL A 116 17.79 8.54 11.65
C VAL A 116 18.39 8.21 13.01
N VAL A 117 18.30 6.94 13.42
CA VAL A 117 18.85 6.46 14.71
C VAL A 117 20.39 6.32 14.67
N GLY A 118 21.00 6.39 13.49
CA GLY A 118 22.45 6.27 13.33
C GLY A 118 22.99 4.84 13.25
N LEU A 119 22.10 3.85 13.06
CA LEU A 119 22.51 2.46 12.78
C LEU A 119 23.18 2.33 11.42
N ILE A 120 22.82 3.19 10.48
CA ILE A 120 23.43 3.31 9.16
C ILE A 120 24.14 4.67 9.12
N PRO A 121 25.42 4.72 8.72
CA PRO A 121 26.10 5.99 8.52
C PRO A 121 25.31 6.83 7.50
N ARG A 122 25.32 8.17 7.67
CA ARG A 122 24.49 9.10 6.87
C ARG A 122 24.45 8.71 5.40
N PRO A 123 23.30 8.24 4.89
CA PRO A 123 23.20 7.90 3.48
C PRO A 123 23.23 9.18 2.63
N PRO A 124 23.78 9.12 1.43
CA PRO A 124 23.70 10.25 0.51
C PRO A 124 22.22 10.51 0.14
N VAL A 125 21.90 11.76 -0.17
CA VAL A 125 20.53 12.20 -0.47
C VAL A 125 19.79 11.30 -1.47
N PRO A 126 20.40 10.86 -2.60
CA PRO A 126 19.71 9.96 -3.53
C PRO A 126 19.27 8.63 -2.91
N VAL A 127 20.04 8.10 -1.96
CA VAL A 127 19.71 6.84 -1.26
C VAL A 127 18.51 7.06 -0.33
N MET A 128 18.47 8.20 0.37
CA MET A 128 17.31 8.55 1.20
C MET A 128 16.05 8.74 0.35
N CYS A 129 16.18 9.36 -0.83
CA CYS A 129 15.09 9.49 -1.80
C CYS A 129 14.58 8.12 -2.25
N LEU A 130 15.47 7.15 -2.49
CA LEU A 130 15.09 5.77 -2.84
C LEU A 130 14.36 5.08 -1.69
N PHE A 131 14.81 5.22 -0.44
CA PHE A 131 14.12 4.63 0.71
C PHE A 131 12.69 5.17 0.81
N MET A 132 12.52 6.48 0.64
CA MET A 132 11.22 7.12 0.66
C MET A 132 10.33 6.69 -0.52
N LEU A 133 10.91 6.61 -1.71
CA LEU A 133 10.20 6.11 -2.90
C LEU A 133 9.71 4.67 -2.69
N PHE A 134 10.56 3.79 -2.14
CA PHE A 134 10.19 2.41 -1.84
C PHE A 134 9.05 2.34 -0.82
N ALA A 135 9.15 3.10 0.28
CA ALA A 135 8.11 3.16 1.29
C ALA A 135 6.77 3.61 0.69
N ALA A 136 6.79 4.70 -0.07
CA ALA A 136 5.60 5.26 -0.70
C ALA A 136 5.01 4.35 -1.79
N HIS A 137 5.86 3.72 -2.59
CA HIS A 137 5.42 2.75 -3.60
C HIS A 137 4.75 1.52 -2.96
N GLY A 138 5.23 1.05 -1.80
CA GLY A 138 4.58 -0.03 -1.05
C GLY A 138 3.11 0.28 -0.71
N MET A 139 2.78 1.54 -0.45
CA MET A 139 1.40 1.96 -0.16
C MET A 139 0.45 1.84 -1.36
N THR A 140 0.97 1.87 -2.59
CA THR A 140 0.13 1.70 -3.79
C THR A 140 -0.48 0.30 -3.86
N PHE A 141 0.21 -0.72 -3.31
CA PHE A 141 -0.29 -2.09 -3.26
C PHE A 141 -1.49 -2.21 -2.32
N PHE A 142 -1.44 -1.57 -1.15
CA PHE A 142 -2.59 -1.51 -0.23
C PHE A 142 -3.77 -0.81 -0.89
N ASN A 143 -3.54 0.37 -1.44
CA ASN A 143 -4.59 1.13 -2.11
C ASN A 143 -5.24 0.34 -3.26
N THR A 144 -4.46 -0.33 -4.10
CA THR A 144 -4.97 -1.16 -5.20
C THR A 144 -5.80 -2.33 -4.68
N ALA A 145 -5.26 -3.10 -3.73
CA ALA A 145 -5.95 -4.27 -3.18
C ALA A 145 -7.28 -3.87 -2.51
N ASP A 146 -7.27 -2.81 -1.72
CA ASP A 146 -8.44 -2.35 -0.96
C ASP A 146 -9.54 -1.80 -1.87
N VAL A 147 -9.17 -0.91 -2.80
CA VAL A 147 -10.13 -0.31 -3.74
C VAL A 147 -10.76 -1.37 -4.62
N VAL A 148 -9.95 -2.26 -5.22
CA VAL A 148 -10.51 -3.29 -6.11
C VAL A 148 -11.34 -4.32 -5.34
N THR A 149 -10.93 -4.70 -4.13
CA THR A 149 -11.72 -5.60 -3.28
C THR A 149 -13.09 -4.99 -2.94
N SER A 150 -13.12 -3.70 -2.62
CA SER A 150 -14.35 -2.98 -2.28
C SER A 150 -15.30 -2.84 -3.47
N VAL A 151 -14.78 -2.50 -4.64
CA VAL A 151 -15.56 -2.45 -5.88
C VAL A 151 -16.15 -3.82 -6.22
N ARG A 152 -15.39 -4.90 -6.03
CA ARG A 152 -15.89 -6.27 -6.26
C ARG A 152 -16.94 -6.70 -5.24
N ASN A 153 -16.83 -6.28 -4.00
CA ASN A 153 -17.79 -6.61 -2.94
C ASN A 153 -19.12 -5.86 -3.11
N PHE A 154 -19.07 -4.62 -3.59
CA PHE A 154 -20.23 -3.73 -3.72
C PHE A 154 -20.32 -3.11 -5.13
N PRO A 155 -20.57 -3.91 -6.18
CA PRO A 155 -20.56 -3.41 -7.56
C PRO A 155 -21.60 -2.32 -7.80
N THR A 156 -22.77 -2.39 -7.14
CA THR A 156 -23.86 -1.41 -7.28
C THR A 156 -23.53 -0.07 -6.60
N TYR A 157 -22.71 -0.10 -5.55
CA TYR A 157 -22.33 1.08 -4.74
C TYR A 157 -20.82 1.34 -4.78
N SER A 158 -20.16 0.95 -5.87
CA SER A 158 -18.70 1.02 -6.00
C SER A 158 -18.15 2.42 -5.78
N GLY A 159 -18.80 3.45 -6.34
CA GLY A 159 -18.40 4.85 -6.15
C GLY A 159 -18.45 5.30 -4.69
N THR A 160 -19.53 4.95 -3.98
CA THR A 160 -19.67 5.26 -2.55
C THR A 160 -18.63 4.54 -1.71
N ALA A 161 -18.38 3.24 -1.98
CA ALA A 161 -17.38 2.45 -1.26
C ALA A 161 -15.98 3.03 -1.43
N VAL A 162 -15.59 3.38 -2.66
CA VAL A 162 -14.30 4.01 -2.95
C VAL A 162 -14.21 5.40 -2.30
N GLY A 163 -15.30 6.18 -2.36
CA GLY A 163 -15.37 7.51 -1.73
C GLY A 163 -15.11 7.45 -0.23
N ILE A 164 -15.79 6.56 0.49
CA ILE A 164 -15.59 6.35 1.94
C ILE A 164 -14.13 5.99 2.24
N MET A 165 -13.55 5.06 1.49
CA MET A 165 -12.16 4.65 1.69
C MET A 165 -11.18 5.80 1.46
N LYS A 166 -11.41 6.60 0.44
CA LYS A 166 -10.55 7.75 0.15
C LYS A 166 -10.64 8.84 1.23
N VAL A 167 -11.85 9.14 1.69
CA VAL A 167 -12.02 10.09 2.80
C VAL A 167 -11.29 9.63 4.04
N LEU A 168 -11.40 8.35 4.41
CA LEU A 168 -10.70 7.78 5.57
C LEU A 168 -9.17 7.75 5.40
N SER A 169 -8.67 7.58 4.19
CA SER A 169 -7.25 7.65 3.87
C SER A 169 -6.66 9.05 4.04
N TYR A 170 -7.46 10.11 3.83
CA TYR A 170 -7.04 11.51 3.95
C TYR A 170 -7.37 12.13 5.32
N SER A 171 -8.14 11.43 6.16
CA SER A 171 -8.44 11.93 7.51
C SER A 171 -7.21 11.75 8.41
N PRO A 172 -6.67 12.84 9.00
CA PRO A 172 -5.52 12.79 9.88
C PRO A 172 -5.82 12.06 11.19
#